data_1216a0bd4011f7a1e6d770e8ed82b48d
#
_entry.id   1216a0bd4011f7a1e6d770e8ed82b48d
#
_cell.length_a   1.000
_cell.length_b   1.000
_cell.length_c   1.000
_cell.angle_alpha   90.00
_cell.angle_beta   90.00
_cell.angle_gamma   90.00
#
_symmetry.space_group_name_H-M   'P 1'
#
loop_
_entity.id
_entity.type
_entity.pdbx_description
1 polymer ?
#
loop_
_entity_poly.entity_id
_entity_poly.type
_entity_poly.pdbx_seq_one_letter_code
_entity_poly.pdbx_strand_id
1 'polypeptide(L)'
;MKYKKRTSFGLLTVMIYFIYLKSTSKTGKLDPLVSESSHYRYFQKHYKKTPPVYQQKINDAGFFFEEHKILTSDGYILTAWRIPRKLSEPTFSDIKHEPIILQHGLFDSSFTWLLLDASHSLPLILAESGYDVWLTNTRGNAVSFEHENMNNFNSYDVYSKYWDFSFHEMAVYDLPANINYIKKITGFDKVSYVGHSQGGLIYNILYSINPTFIEESIKNYVSVGTVAAIFTAESKLIQLGAKFDMSWILNALKVKNFFCFNEKFYSIINNFCYYSNKICSLIVNFIVSNGKDTNRINPKKLFENFLYAPGGTSFKNISHWLQMYKNKRLAMYDYGKKKNRKIYNSDIPPEYDFSVFQNYKIKSLMYISDSDPFSNENDLKHLTDQLNRKYVTIRKMSNYNHLDFLWSEDAKNDIYKDIILFLQKNNIS
;
A
#
# COMPACT_ATOMS: atom_id res chain seq x y z
N MET A 1 -29.52 -16.70 18.28
CA MET A 1 -29.01 -15.63 19.17
C MET A 1 -27.48 -15.42 19.14
N LYS A 2 -26.70 -16.15 18.33
CA LYS A 2 -25.22 -16.04 18.25
C LYS A 2 -24.69 -15.02 17.22
N TYR A 3 -25.55 -14.48 16.35
CA TYR A 3 -25.12 -13.57 15.25
C TYR A 3 -25.03 -12.07 15.63
N LYS A 4 -25.71 -11.63 16.70
CA LYS A 4 -25.72 -10.21 17.14
C LYS A 4 -24.45 -9.74 17.86
N LYS A 5 -23.60 -10.65 18.37
CA LYS A 5 -22.36 -10.26 19.09
C LYS A 5 -21.15 -9.95 18.17
N ARG A 6 -21.17 -10.39 16.91
CA ARG A 6 -20.03 -10.19 15.98
C ARG A 6 -20.01 -8.83 15.26
N THR A 7 -21.17 -8.20 15.09
CA THR A 7 -21.28 -6.87 14.45
C THR A 7 -20.92 -5.70 15.36
N SER A 8 -20.89 -5.90 16.69
CA SER A 8 -20.58 -4.85 17.65
C SER A 8 -19.06 -4.54 17.77
N PHE A 9 -18.19 -5.46 17.37
CA PHE A 9 -16.74 -5.32 17.58
C PHE A 9 -16.07 -4.39 16.55
N GLY A 10 -16.45 -4.45 15.27
CA GLY A 10 -15.94 -3.52 14.24
C GLY A 10 -16.41 -2.09 14.47
N LEU A 11 -17.68 -1.92 14.93
CA LEU A 11 -18.20 -0.64 15.38
C LEU A 11 -17.43 -0.12 16.62
N LEU A 12 -16.98 -1.01 17.50
CA LEU A 12 -16.24 -0.63 18.70
C LEU A 12 -14.86 -0.06 18.36
N THR A 13 -14.14 -0.60 17.37
CA THR A 13 -12.82 -0.10 16.95
C THR A 13 -12.95 1.27 16.25
N VAL A 14 -13.96 1.43 15.40
CA VAL A 14 -14.31 2.71 14.80
C VAL A 14 -14.81 3.69 15.86
N MET A 15 -15.66 3.26 16.81
CA MET A 15 -16.09 4.10 17.95
C MET A 15 -14.93 4.46 18.89
N ILE A 16 -14.01 3.57 19.18
CA ILE A 16 -12.82 3.87 19.99
C ILE A 16 -11.96 4.94 19.29
N TYR A 17 -11.79 4.85 17.98
CA TYR A 17 -11.12 5.91 17.20
C TYR A 17 -11.90 7.23 17.24
N PHE A 18 -13.24 7.21 17.14
CA PHE A 18 -14.08 8.41 17.27
C PHE A 18 -14.13 8.99 18.69
N ILE A 19 -14.20 8.14 19.71
CA ILE A 19 -14.13 8.56 21.13
C ILE A 19 -12.76 9.18 21.40
N TYR A 20 -11.72 8.62 20.82
CA TYR A 20 -10.37 9.17 20.87
C TYR A 20 -10.27 10.53 20.18
N LEU A 21 -10.76 10.70 18.97
CA LEU A 21 -10.84 11.99 18.27
C LEU A 21 -11.62 13.02 19.12
N LYS A 22 -12.65 12.59 19.85
CA LYS A 22 -13.47 13.45 20.72
C LYS A 22 -12.82 13.75 22.06
N SER A 23 -12.04 12.83 22.62
CA SER A 23 -11.35 12.99 23.93
C SER A 23 -10.14 13.94 23.86
N THR A 24 -9.59 14.15 22.66
CA THR A 24 -8.49 15.12 22.45
C THR A 24 -8.99 16.57 22.32
N SER A 25 -10.31 16.78 22.24
CA SER A 25 -10.96 18.09 22.17
C SER A 25 -11.51 18.50 23.55
N LYS A 26 -10.66 18.96 24.44
CA LYS A 26 -11.09 19.56 25.74
C LYS A 26 -11.79 20.93 25.61
N THR A 27 -11.85 21.53 24.42
CA THR A 27 -12.35 22.88 24.21
C THR A 27 -13.57 23.01 23.31
N GLY A 28 -14.23 21.88 22.93
CA GLY A 28 -15.46 21.94 22.11
C GLY A 28 -15.29 22.46 20.68
N LYS A 29 -14.12 22.95 20.32
CA LYS A 29 -13.70 23.25 18.94
C LYS A 29 -12.48 22.38 18.66
N LEU A 30 -12.64 21.37 17.80
CA LEU A 30 -11.52 20.69 17.18
C LEU A 30 -10.69 21.77 16.49
N ASP A 31 -9.57 22.15 17.08
CA ASP A 31 -8.52 22.84 16.35
C ASP A 31 -7.64 21.75 15.72
N PRO A 32 -7.88 21.41 14.44
CA PRO A 32 -7.11 20.38 13.74
C PRO A 32 -5.62 20.71 13.71
N LEU A 33 -5.28 22.00 13.74
CA LEU A 33 -3.93 22.53 13.63
C LEU A 33 -3.07 22.25 14.87
N VAL A 34 -3.65 22.27 16.06
CA VAL A 34 -2.88 22.06 17.31
C VAL A 34 -2.51 20.59 17.49
N SER A 35 -3.42 19.67 17.14
CA SER A 35 -3.12 18.24 17.22
C SER A 35 -2.07 17.85 16.17
N GLU A 36 -2.10 18.45 14.99
CA GLU A 36 -1.29 18.06 13.84
C GLU A 36 0.07 18.74 13.78
N SER A 37 0.22 19.96 14.23
CA SER A 37 1.54 20.56 14.42
C SER A 37 2.37 19.79 15.45
N SER A 38 1.74 19.17 16.45
CA SER A 38 2.41 18.28 17.40
C SER A 38 2.74 16.93 16.76
N HIS A 39 1.87 16.39 15.88
CA HIS A 39 2.11 15.16 15.13
C HIS A 39 3.22 15.32 14.09
N TYR A 40 3.20 16.41 13.34
CA TYR A 40 4.26 16.72 12.38
C TYR A 40 5.62 16.89 13.08
N ARG A 41 5.68 17.56 14.23
CA ARG A 41 6.91 17.70 15.03
C ARG A 41 7.38 16.36 15.61
N TYR A 42 6.46 15.51 16.08
CA TYR A 42 6.78 14.17 16.54
C TYR A 42 7.33 13.32 15.39
N PHE A 43 6.66 13.34 14.23
CA PHE A 43 7.07 12.66 13.02
C PHE A 43 8.46 13.12 12.58
N GLN A 44 8.69 14.42 12.44
CA GLN A 44 9.99 15.02 12.13
C GLN A 44 11.07 14.57 13.11
N LYS A 45 10.73 14.45 14.39
CA LYS A 45 11.68 14.08 15.45
C LYS A 45 12.03 12.59 15.43
N HIS A 46 11.07 11.71 15.14
CA HIS A 46 11.22 10.26 15.33
C HIS A 46 11.34 9.47 14.01
N TYR A 47 10.83 10.01 12.88
CA TYR A 47 10.79 9.33 11.59
C TYR A 47 11.46 10.09 10.45
N LYS A 48 12.14 11.19 10.77
CA LYS A 48 12.95 11.93 9.78
C LYS A 48 14.07 11.09 9.16
N LYS A 49 14.37 9.97 9.79
CA LYS A 49 15.31 8.95 9.30
C LYS A 49 14.64 7.58 9.39
N THR A 50 14.97 6.71 8.46
CA THR A 50 14.65 5.27 8.55
C THR A 50 14.94 4.75 9.95
N PRO A 51 14.01 4.05 10.61
CA PRO A 51 14.28 3.47 11.92
C PRO A 51 15.54 2.60 11.85
N PRO A 52 16.52 2.81 12.73
CA PRO A 52 17.81 2.10 12.70
C PRO A 52 17.66 0.58 12.66
N VAL A 53 16.57 0.05 13.23
CA VAL A 53 16.29 -1.39 13.26
C VAL A 53 16.18 -2.01 11.86
N TYR A 54 15.63 -1.31 10.87
CA TYR A 54 15.50 -1.86 9.51
C TYR A 54 16.81 -1.80 8.73
N GLN A 55 17.55 -0.70 8.87
CA GLN A 55 18.89 -0.61 8.32
C GLN A 55 19.80 -1.70 8.94
N GLN A 56 19.75 -1.87 10.25
CA GLN A 56 20.51 -2.92 10.94
C GLN A 56 20.10 -4.30 10.47
N LYS A 57 18.80 -4.59 10.36
CA LYS A 57 18.28 -5.88 9.88
C LYS A 57 18.83 -6.24 8.49
N ILE A 58 18.89 -5.27 7.59
CA ILE A 58 19.43 -5.46 6.23
C ILE A 58 20.93 -5.68 6.29
N ASN A 59 21.65 -4.89 7.10
CA ASN A 59 23.10 -5.02 7.26
C ASN A 59 23.48 -6.36 7.95
N ASP A 60 22.73 -6.77 8.98
CA ASP A 60 22.93 -8.06 9.67
C ASP A 60 22.66 -9.25 8.73
N ALA A 61 21.79 -9.08 7.74
CA ALA A 61 21.56 -10.04 6.67
C ALA A 61 22.66 -10.05 5.60
N GLY A 62 23.68 -9.19 5.71
CA GLY A 62 24.84 -9.15 4.82
C GLY A 62 24.68 -8.25 3.60
N PHE A 63 23.76 -7.28 3.62
CA PHE A 63 23.49 -6.39 2.49
C PHE A 63 23.72 -4.91 2.82
N PHE A 64 24.05 -4.12 1.81
CA PHE A 64 24.03 -2.67 1.91
C PHE A 64 22.60 -2.14 1.97
N PHE A 65 22.44 -1.03 2.68
CA PHE A 65 21.20 -0.27 2.76
C PHE A 65 21.44 1.17 2.30
N GLU A 66 20.54 1.68 1.45
CA GLU A 66 20.52 3.07 1.03
C GLU A 66 19.09 3.65 1.21
N GLU A 67 19.00 4.93 1.60
CA GLU A 67 17.75 5.68 1.58
C GLU A 67 17.80 6.76 0.51
N HIS A 68 16.79 6.81 -0.34
CA HIS A 68 16.68 7.76 -1.44
C HIS A 68 15.46 8.66 -1.27
N LYS A 69 15.60 9.93 -1.64
CA LYS A 69 14.51 10.91 -1.70
C LYS A 69 14.19 11.20 -3.17
N ILE A 70 12.92 11.05 -3.54
CA ILE A 70 12.44 11.08 -4.91
C ILE A 70 11.36 12.16 -5.01
N LEU A 71 11.64 13.21 -5.80
CA LEU A 71 10.70 14.30 -6.02
C LEU A 71 9.71 13.91 -7.12
N THR A 72 8.42 14.03 -6.82
CA THR A 72 7.35 13.90 -7.83
C THR A 72 7.14 15.22 -8.57
N SER A 73 6.55 15.18 -9.76
CA SER A 73 6.31 16.39 -10.57
C SER A 73 5.30 17.36 -9.95
N ASP A 74 4.52 16.91 -8.95
CA ASP A 74 3.58 17.73 -8.19
C ASP A 74 4.07 18.08 -6.77
N GLY A 75 5.37 17.84 -6.48
CA GLY A 75 6.10 18.39 -5.34
C GLY A 75 6.18 17.49 -4.10
N TYR A 76 5.65 16.27 -4.12
CA TYR A 76 5.86 15.32 -3.02
C TYR A 76 7.28 14.76 -3.05
N ILE A 77 7.87 14.54 -1.86
CA ILE A 77 9.18 13.92 -1.70
C ILE A 77 8.97 12.54 -1.11
N LEU A 78 9.09 11.54 -1.97
CA LEU A 78 8.94 10.14 -1.60
C LEU A 78 10.24 9.60 -1.05
N THR A 79 10.15 8.63 -0.15
CA THR A 79 11.30 7.90 0.36
C THR A 79 11.29 6.49 -0.21
N ALA A 80 12.40 6.05 -0.80
CA ALA A 80 12.62 4.68 -1.19
C ALA A 80 13.81 4.11 -0.44
N TRP A 81 13.72 2.84 -0.04
CA TRP A 81 14.83 2.09 0.51
C TRP A 81 15.39 1.16 -0.56
N ARG A 82 16.70 1.08 -0.63
CA ARG A 82 17.41 0.26 -1.61
C ARG A 82 18.33 -0.75 -0.93
N ILE A 83 18.32 -1.95 -1.45
CA ILE A 83 19.24 -3.04 -1.12
C ILE A 83 20.02 -3.37 -2.40
N PRO A 84 21.12 -2.62 -2.68
CA PRO A 84 21.77 -2.66 -4.00
C PRO A 84 22.61 -3.92 -4.24
N ARG A 85 23.23 -4.46 -3.18
CA ARG A 85 24.20 -5.56 -3.28
C ARG A 85 24.56 -6.12 -1.91
N LYS A 86 25.34 -7.23 -1.90
CA LYS A 86 25.92 -7.81 -0.69
C LYS A 86 27.06 -6.96 -0.14
N LEU A 87 27.27 -6.99 1.18
CA LEU A 87 28.41 -6.36 1.85
C LEU A 87 29.74 -7.00 1.43
N SER A 88 29.74 -8.28 1.05
CA SER A 88 30.89 -9.01 0.55
C SER A 88 31.31 -8.65 -0.87
N GLU A 89 30.47 -7.95 -1.62
CA GLU A 89 30.78 -7.53 -2.99
C GLU A 89 31.68 -6.28 -2.97
N PRO A 90 32.71 -6.21 -3.86
CA PRO A 90 33.57 -5.05 -3.97
C PRO A 90 32.78 -3.78 -4.27
N THR A 91 33.20 -2.65 -3.68
CA THR A 91 32.55 -1.35 -3.88
C THR A 91 32.60 -0.88 -5.35
N PHE A 92 33.61 -1.28 -6.08
CA PHE A 92 33.83 -1.01 -7.50
C PHE A 92 33.68 -2.31 -8.30
N SER A 93 32.50 -2.89 -8.30
CA SER A 93 32.19 -4.08 -9.09
C SER A 93 31.53 -3.65 -10.39
N ASP A 94 31.94 -4.24 -11.52
CA ASP A 94 31.25 -4.10 -12.81
C ASP A 94 29.94 -4.90 -12.85
N ILE A 95 29.63 -5.65 -11.80
CA ILE A 95 28.40 -6.43 -11.68
C ILE A 95 27.23 -5.45 -11.49
N LYS A 96 26.33 -5.43 -12.46
CA LYS A 96 25.07 -4.68 -12.38
C LYS A 96 23.95 -5.63 -12.00
N HIS A 97 23.31 -5.34 -10.87
CA HIS A 97 22.12 -6.06 -10.42
C HIS A 97 20.86 -5.45 -11.05
N GLU A 98 19.98 -6.31 -11.57
CA GLU A 98 18.73 -5.89 -12.20
C GLU A 98 17.77 -5.27 -11.19
N PRO A 99 17.25 -4.04 -11.41
CA PRO A 99 16.40 -3.38 -10.43
C PRO A 99 15.01 -3.98 -10.37
N ILE A 100 14.52 -4.19 -9.14
CA ILE A 100 13.16 -4.63 -8.86
C ILE A 100 12.50 -3.74 -7.82
N ILE A 101 11.32 -3.24 -8.14
CA ILE A 101 10.49 -2.42 -7.25
C ILE A 101 9.53 -3.31 -6.47
N LEU A 102 9.44 -3.10 -5.15
CA LEU A 102 8.41 -3.66 -4.29
C LEU A 102 7.53 -2.51 -3.76
N GLN A 103 6.29 -2.47 -4.22
CA GLN A 103 5.33 -1.43 -3.87
C GLN A 103 4.27 -1.97 -2.92
N HIS A 104 4.14 -1.33 -1.76
CA HIS A 104 3.20 -1.69 -0.70
C HIS A 104 1.73 -1.40 -1.04
N GLY A 105 0.81 -1.92 -0.21
CA GLY A 105 -0.63 -1.75 -0.32
C GLY A 105 -1.21 -0.53 0.39
N LEU A 106 -2.55 -0.50 0.49
CA LEU A 106 -3.28 0.53 1.23
C LEU A 106 -2.95 0.45 2.73
N PHE A 107 -2.82 1.60 3.40
CA PHE A 107 -2.42 1.73 4.81
C PHE A 107 -1.04 1.18 5.16
N ASP A 108 -0.18 0.97 4.17
CA ASP A 108 1.08 0.31 4.36
C ASP A 108 2.28 1.20 3.98
N SER A 109 3.48 0.66 4.08
CA SER A 109 4.73 1.30 3.72
C SER A 109 5.81 0.26 3.41
N SER A 110 7.02 0.70 3.11
CA SER A 110 8.19 -0.19 2.94
C SER A 110 8.45 -1.12 4.13
N PHE A 111 7.96 -0.79 5.33
CA PHE A 111 8.09 -1.65 6.51
C PHE A 111 7.50 -3.05 6.31
N THR A 112 6.37 -3.16 5.61
CA THR A 112 5.64 -4.43 5.44
C THR A 112 6.51 -5.54 4.85
N TRP A 113 7.44 -5.16 3.98
CA TRP A 113 8.33 -6.10 3.30
C TRP A 113 9.41 -6.69 4.19
N LEU A 114 9.71 -6.05 5.34
CA LEU A 114 10.80 -6.40 6.25
C LEU A 114 10.31 -6.88 7.63
N LEU A 115 9.02 -7.16 7.78
CA LEU A 115 8.46 -7.58 9.07
C LEU A 115 8.91 -8.98 9.51
N LEU A 116 9.05 -9.92 8.56
CA LEU A 116 9.54 -11.26 8.82
C LEU A 116 11.06 -11.31 8.96
N ASP A 117 11.58 -12.40 9.51
CA ASP A 117 13.01 -12.66 9.57
C ASP A 117 13.66 -12.63 8.20
N ALA A 118 14.95 -12.35 8.13
CA ALA A 118 15.67 -12.18 6.87
C ALA A 118 15.44 -13.34 5.87
N SER A 119 15.40 -14.57 6.36
CA SER A 119 15.20 -15.77 5.54
C SER A 119 13.78 -15.94 5.00
N HIS A 120 12.79 -15.15 5.47
CA HIS A 120 11.39 -15.18 5.06
C HIS A 120 10.94 -13.82 4.44
N SER A 121 11.86 -12.87 4.33
CA SER A 121 11.60 -11.53 3.82
C SER A 121 11.85 -11.48 2.31
N LEU A 122 10.81 -11.23 1.51
CA LEU A 122 10.92 -11.21 0.04
C LEU A 122 12.05 -10.31 -0.48
N PRO A 123 12.23 -9.06 0.01
CA PRO A 123 13.32 -8.21 -0.48
C PRO A 123 14.71 -8.81 -0.24
N LEU A 124 14.93 -9.46 0.91
CA LEU A 124 16.24 -10.07 1.21
C LEU A 124 16.46 -11.35 0.40
N ILE A 125 15.40 -12.11 0.12
CA ILE A 125 15.46 -13.29 -0.76
C ILE A 125 15.74 -12.87 -2.20
N LEU A 126 15.16 -11.77 -2.69
CA LEU A 126 15.45 -11.21 -4.01
C LEU A 126 16.89 -10.67 -4.10
N ALA A 127 17.34 -9.93 -3.07
CA ALA A 127 18.72 -9.45 -3.01
C ALA A 127 19.74 -10.60 -2.99
N GLU A 128 19.44 -11.69 -2.26
CA GLU A 128 20.26 -12.93 -2.27
C GLU A 128 20.27 -13.57 -3.67
N SER A 129 19.17 -13.44 -4.41
CA SER A 129 19.04 -13.93 -5.80
C SER A 129 19.66 -13.01 -6.85
N GLY A 130 20.37 -11.94 -6.43
CA GLY A 130 21.13 -11.04 -7.30
C GLY A 130 20.35 -9.87 -7.88
N TYR A 131 19.24 -9.44 -7.27
CA TYR A 131 18.50 -8.24 -7.66
C TYR A 131 18.93 -7.00 -6.87
N ASP A 132 18.88 -5.84 -7.50
CA ASP A 132 18.92 -4.52 -6.85
C ASP A 132 17.49 -4.16 -6.41
N VAL A 133 17.21 -4.31 -5.12
CA VAL A 133 15.84 -4.28 -4.59
C VAL A 133 15.49 -2.89 -4.07
N TRP A 134 14.35 -2.34 -4.54
CA TRP A 134 13.83 -1.04 -4.18
C TRP A 134 12.47 -1.15 -3.49
N LEU A 135 12.41 -0.80 -2.22
CA LEU A 135 11.19 -0.72 -1.43
C LEU A 135 10.64 0.70 -1.55
N THR A 136 9.69 0.91 -2.45
CA THR A 136 9.13 2.24 -2.72
C THR A 136 7.96 2.55 -1.81
N ASN A 137 7.73 3.85 -1.57
CA ASN A 137 6.61 4.35 -0.79
C ASN A 137 5.76 5.31 -1.61
N THR A 138 4.45 5.29 -1.37
CA THR A 138 3.54 6.32 -1.86
C THR A 138 3.48 7.50 -0.92
N ARG A 139 3.01 8.65 -1.43
CA ARG A 139 2.80 9.89 -0.67
C ARG A 139 1.92 9.69 0.56
N GLY A 140 2.21 10.43 1.61
CA GLY A 140 1.38 10.52 2.81
C GLY A 140 1.39 9.29 3.71
N ASN A 141 2.31 8.35 3.51
CA ASN A 141 2.53 7.27 4.46
C ASN A 141 3.62 7.62 5.49
N ALA A 142 3.85 6.69 6.41
CA ALA A 142 4.81 6.81 7.50
C ALA A 142 6.23 7.20 7.09
N VAL A 143 6.63 6.88 5.89
CA VAL A 143 8.00 7.02 5.40
C VAL A 143 8.11 8.15 4.37
N SER A 144 7.01 8.50 3.68
CA SER A 144 6.94 9.50 2.61
C SER A 144 5.95 10.61 2.96
N PHE A 145 6.32 11.49 3.88
CA PHE A 145 5.45 12.55 4.42
C PHE A 145 5.92 13.97 4.05
N GLU A 146 6.90 14.10 3.16
CA GLU A 146 7.50 15.38 2.82
C GLU A 146 6.92 15.95 1.52
N HIS A 147 6.93 17.29 1.41
CA HIS A 147 6.54 18.00 0.19
C HIS A 147 7.39 19.27 0.09
N GLU A 148 7.86 19.65 -1.09
CA GLU A 148 8.77 20.79 -1.28
C GLU A 148 8.20 22.13 -0.78
N ASN A 149 6.89 22.36 -0.94
CA ASN A 149 6.22 23.61 -0.61
C ASN A 149 5.21 23.52 0.54
N MET A 150 4.92 22.33 1.10
CA MET A 150 3.86 22.10 2.07
C MET A 150 4.34 21.44 3.38
N ASN A 151 5.61 21.58 3.72
CA ASN A 151 6.18 20.96 4.93
C ASN A 151 5.79 21.63 6.23
N ASN A 152 5.31 22.87 6.15
CA ASN A 152 4.81 23.59 7.32
C ASN A 152 3.30 23.70 7.21
N PHE A 153 2.56 22.86 7.91
CA PHE A 153 1.11 22.94 7.99
C PHE A 153 0.66 24.16 8.81
N ASN A 154 1.03 25.36 8.35
CA ASN A 154 0.78 26.62 9.04
C ASN A 154 -0.69 27.03 9.00
N SER A 155 -1.47 26.41 8.10
CA SER A 155 -2.90 26.66 7.98
C SER A 155 -3.63 25.37 7.59
N TYR A 156 -4.92 25.32 7.89
CA TYR A 156 -5.80 24.23 7.44
C TYR A 156 -5.84 24.08 5.91
N ASP A 157 -5.65 25.18 5.18
CA ASP A 157 -5.66 25.14 3.71
C ASP A 157 -4.44 24.39 3.17
N VAL A 158 -3.24 24.66 3.69
CA VAL A 158 -2.01 23.93 3.31
C VAL A 158 -2.14 22.45 3.67
N TYR A 159 -2.58 22.17 4.89
CA TYR A 159 -2.84 20.82 5.36
C TYR A 159 -3.86 20.08 4.47
N SER A 160 -4.99 20.73 4.17
CA SER A 160 -6.03 20.15 3.33
C SER A 160 -5.58 19.89 1.91
N LYS A 161 -4.71 20.74 1.34
CA LYS A 161 -4.12 20.56 0.02
C LYS A 161 -3.14 19.39 0.00
N TYR A 162 -2.29 19.28 1.02
CA TYR A 162 -1.34 18.17 1.15
C TYR A 162 -2.07 16.81 1.09
N TRP A 163 -3.22 16.67 1.76
CA TRP A 163 -3.98 15.42 1.82
C TRP A 163 -4.99 15.23 0.69
N ASP A 164 -5.00 16.08 -0.34
CA ASP A 164 -5.94 15.99 -1.48
C ASP A 164 -5.43 15.04 -2.56
N PHE A 165 -5.18 13.79 -2.20
CA PHE A 165 -4.75 12.73 -3.11
C PHE A 165 -5.46 11.40 -2.84
N SER A 166 -5.46 10.53 -3.84
CA SER A 166 -5.93 9.15 -3.78
C SER A 166 -4.97 8.21 -4.52
N PHE A 167 -5.35 6.97 -4.72
CA PHE A 167 -4.57 6.04 -5.55
C PHE A 167 -4.38 6.54 -6.99
N HIS A 168 -5.22 7.46 -7.47
CA HIS A 168 -5.04 8.08 -8.79
C HIS A 168 -3.74 8.88 -8.84
N GLU A 169 -3.56 9.81 -7.91
CA GLU A 169 -2.34 10.64 -7.84
C GLU A 169 -1.09 9.78 -7.56
N MET A 170 -1.23 8.69 -6.77
CA MET A 170 -0.14 7.72 -6.57
C MET A 170 0.23 7.01 -7.88
N ALA A 171 -0.76 6.68 -8.73
CA ALA A 171 -0.53 6.05 -10.02
C ALA A 171 0.14 7.00 -11.02
N VAL A 172 -0.32 8.26 -11.11
CA VAL A 172 0.12 9.17 -12.18
C VAL A 172 1.35 10.01 -11.83
N TYR A 173 1.68 10.13 -10.55
CA TYR A 173 2.84 10.90 -10.10
C TYR A 173 3.88 10.07 -9.35
N ASP A 174 3.47 9.31 -8.31
CA ASP A 174 4.42 8.59 -7.46
C ASP A 174 5.10 7.45 -8.21
N LEU A 175 4.33 6.62 -8.88
CA LEU A 175 4.87 5.46 -9.58
C LEU A 175 5.81 5.86 -10.72
N PRO A 176 5.48 6.81 -11.61
CA PRO A 176 6.42 7.28 -12.63
C PRO A 176 7.68 7.92 -12.05
N ALA A 177 7.56 8.69 -10.95
CA ALA A 177 8.71 9.29 -10.29
C ALA A 177 9.67 8.23 -9.76
N ASN A 178 9.15 7.20 -9.08
CA ASN A 178 9.94 6.07 -8.59
C ASN A 178 10.63 5.33 -9.75
N ILE A 179 9.90 4.96 -10.79
CA ILE A 179 10.43 4.22 -11.95
C ILE A 179 11.55 5.02 -12.63
N ASN A 180 11.31 6.28 -12.97
CA ASN A 180 12.29 7.12 -13.65
C ASN A 180 13.55 7.35 -12.82
N TYR A 181 13.38 7.57 -11.51
CA TYR A 181 14.51 7.75 -10.60
C TYR A 181 15.37 6.49 -10.54
N ILE A 182 14.75 5.31 -10.39
CA ILE A 182 15.45 4.03 -10.30
C ILE A 182 16.19 3.73 -11.61
N LYS A 183 15.54 3.92 -12.76
CA LYS A 183 16.19 3.78 -14.07
C LYS A 183 17.43 4.68 -14.18
N LYS A 184 17.31 5.93 -13.74
CA LYS A 184 18.44 6.90 -13.75
C LYS A 184 19.58 6.45 -12.85
N ILE A 185 19.29 5.98 -11.63
CA ILE A 185 20.33 5.59 -10.65
C ILE A 185 21.01 4.29 -11.06
N THR A 186 20.27 3.33 -11.58
CA THR A 186 20.79 2.00 -11.90
C THR A 186 21.37 1.90 -13.31
N GLY A 187 20.95 2.79 -14.20
CA GLY A 187 21.33 2.78 -15.63
C GLY A 187 20.65 1.66 -16.43
N PHE A 188 19.61 1.03 -15.90
CA PHE A 188 18.78 0.08 -16.63
C PHE A 188 17.61 0.79 -17.33
N ASP A 189 17.28 0.34 -18.54
CA ASP A 189 16.15 0.87 -19.31
C ASP A 189 14.81 0.41 -18.74
N LYS A 190 14.77 -0.76 -18.12
CA LYS A 190 13.56 -1.35 -17.52
C LYS A 190 13.82 -1.87 -16.11
N VAL A 191 12.76 -1.85 -15.31
CA VAL A 191 12.73 -2.41 -13.96
C VAL A 191 11.68 -3.51 -13.87
N SER A 192 11.88 -4.50 -12.99
CA SER A 192 10.80 -5.41 -12.62
C SER A 192 9.96 -4.80 -11.50
N TYR A 193 8.67 -5.13 -11.42
CA TYR A 193 7.75 -4.54 -10.45
C TYR A 193 6.94 -5.60 -9.72
N VAL A 194 6.91 -5.54 -8.41
CA VAL A 194 6.06 -6.35 -7.52
C VAL A 194 5.14 -5.42 -6.76
N GLY A 195 3.84 -5.56 -6.95
CA GLY A 195 2.83 -4.77 -6.24
C GLY A 195 1.97 -5.62 -5.31
N HIS A 196 1.82 -5.19 -4.06
CA HIS A 196 0.85 -5.77 -3.14
C HIS A 196 -0.42 -4.94 -3.11
N SER A 197 -1.60 -5.57 -3.29
CA SER A 197 -2.89 -4.91 -3.11
C SER A 197 -3.02 -3.60 -3.92
N GLN A 198 -3.17 -2.43 -3.26
CA GLN A 198 -3.19 -1.11 -3.92
C GLN A 198 -1.93 -0.87 -4.77
N GLY A 199 -0.78 -1.46 -4.41
CA GLY A 199 0.43 -1.39 -5.24
C GLY A 199 0.22 -2.00 -6.63
N GLY A 200 -0.54 -3.08 -6.73
CA GLY A 200 -0.98 -3.63 -8.02
C GLY A 200 -2.02 -2.75 -8.73
N LEU A 201 -2.96 -2.16 -7.98
CA LEU A 201 -3.98 -1.29 -8.56
C LEU A 201 -3.38 -0.04 -9.20
N ILE A 202 -2.42 0.64 -8.54
CA ILE A 202 -1.79 1.84 -9.11
C ILE A 202 -0.98 1.54 -10.38
N TYR A 203 -0.38 0.35 -10.48
CA TYR A 203 0.23 -0.15 -11.71
C TYR A 203 -0.81 -0.30 -12.82
N ASN A 204 -1.92 -0.96 -12.55
CA ASN A 204 -2.98 -1.19 -13.54
C ASN A 204 -3.61 0.14 -14.00
N ILE A 205 -3.81 1.10 -13.09
CA ILE A 205 -4.30 2.44 -13.44
C ILE A 205 -3.29 3.17 -14.32
N LEU A 206 -2.01 3.16 -13.96
CA LEU A 206 -0.99 3.82 -14.79
C LEU A 206 -0.91 3.19 -16.18
N TYR A 207 -1.00 1.86 -16.28
CA TYR A 207 -1.04 1.18 -17.58
C TYR A 207 -2.27 1.62 -18.40
N SER A 208 -3.44 1.75 -17.76
CA SER A 208 -4.67 2.20 -18.46
C SER A 208 -4.57 3.63 -18.99
N ILE A 209 -3.77 4.49 -18.36
CA ILE A 209 -3.60 5.89 -18.72
C ILE A 209 -2.43 6.10 -19.70
N ASN A 210 -1.33 5.38 -19.47
CA ASN A 210 -0.10 5.51 -20.26
C ASN A 210 0.57 4.15 -20.48
N PRO A 211 -0.01 3.28 -21.34
CA PRO A 211 0.52 1.95 -21.61
C PRO A 211 1.95 1.99 -22.18
N THR A 212 2.24 2.97 -23.05
CA THR A 212 3.57 3.12 -23.65
C THR A 212 4.66 3.30 -22.60
N PHE A 213 4.43 4.20 -21.61
CA PHE A 213 5.39 4.42 -20.53
C PHE A 213 5.69 3.13 -19.76
N ILE A 214 4.67 2.36 -19.43
CA ILE A 214 4.84 1.09 -18.70
C ILE A 214 5.54 0.05 -19.57
N GLU A 215 5.18 -0.10 -20.83
CA GLU A 215 5.83 -1.06 -21.75
C GLU A 215 7.32 -0.74 -22.00
N GLU A 216 7.69 0.53 -21.99
CA GLU A 216 9.08 1.00 -22.14
C GLU A 216 9.87 0.92 -20.82
N SER A 217 9.19 0.85 -19.68
CA SER A 217 9.84 0.96 -18.36
C SER A 217 9.79 -0.31 -17.54
N ILE A 218 8.84 -1.20 -17.78
CA ILE A 218 8.64 -2.42 -16.97
C ILE A 218 9.03 -3.66 -17.79
N LYS A 219 9.87 -4.51 -17.18
CA LYS A 219 10.29 -5.79 -17.74
C LYS A 219 9.35 -6.92 -17.35
N ASN A 220 9.10 -7.06 -16.05
CA ASN A 220 8.22 -8.07 -15.48
C ASN A 220 7.27 -7.43 -14.46
N TYR A 221 6.04 -7.95 -14.37
CA TYR A 221 5.08 -7.54 -13.37
C TYR A 221 4.64 -8.72 -12.51
N VAL A 222 4.69 -8.53 -11.19
CA VAL A 222 4.15 -9.48 -10.22
C VAL A 222 3.14 -8.75 -9.33
N SER A 223 1.97 -9.36 -9.13
CA SER A 223 0.97 -8.84 -8.21
C SER A 223 0.61 -9.89 -7.17
N VAL A 224 0.73 -9.54 -5.90
CA VAL A 224 0.38 -10.40 -4.77
C VAL A 224 -0.82 -9.82 -4.02
N GLY A 225 -1.81 -10.64 -3.69
CA GLY A 225 -3.09 -10.15 -3.21
C GLY A 225 -3.72 -9.20 -4.25
N THR A 226 -3.80 -9.66 -5.51
CA THR A 226 -4.11 -8.82 -6.66
C THR A 226 -5.49 -8.16 -6.54
N VAL A 227 -5.52 -6.84 -6.57
CA VAL A 227 -6.77 -6.05 -6.59
C VAL A 227 -6.86 -5.30 -7.92
N ALA A 228 -7.88 -5.65 -8.72
CA ALA A 228 -8.21 -4.92 -9.95
C ALA A 228 -9.40 -3.97 -9.73
N ALA A 229 -10.36 -4.40 -8.94
CA ALA A 229 -11.54 -3.66 -8.51
C ALA A 229 -12.00 -4.22 -7.15
N ILE A 230 -12.99 -3.57 -6.52
CA ILE A 230 -13.61 -4.05 -5.29
C ILE A 230 -15.15 -4.00 -5.37
N PHE A 231 -15.71 -4.21 -6.54
CA PHE A 231 -17.16 -4.07 -6.77
C PHE A 231 -17.98 -5.07 -5.94
N THR A 232 -17.44 -6.27 -5.76
CA THR A 232 -18.07 -7.37 -5.03
C THR A 232 -17.28 -7.77 -3.77
N ALA A 233 -16.35 -6.90 -3.33
CA ALA A 233 -15.51 -7.19 -2.17
C ALA A 233 -16.34 -7.63 -0.96
N GLU A 234 -15.92 -8.72 -0.33
CA GLU A 234 -16.61 -9.31 0.82
C GLU A 234 -16.24 -8.66 2.15
N SER A 235 -15.27 -7.76 2.16
CA SER A 235 -14.81 -7.08 3.38
C SER A 235 -15.96 -6.39 4.12
N LYS A 236 -16.22 -6.82 5.35
CA LYS A 236 -17.25 -6.22 6.20
C LYS A 236 -16.97 -4.76 6.52
N LEU A 237 -15.70 -4.39 6.58
CA LEU A 237 -15.27 -3.00 6.81
C LEU A 237 -15.67 -2.10 5.63
N ILE A 238 -15.41 -2.55 4.39
CA ILE A 238 -15.83 -1.82 3.17
C ILE A 238 -17.35 -1.72 3.08
N GLN A 239 -18.05 -2.84 3.30
CA GLN A 239 -19.51 -2.89 3.25
C GLN A 239 -20.15 -1.92 4.25
N LEU A 240 -19.67 -1.89 5.49
CA LEU A 240 -20.14 -0.96 6.53
C LEU A 240 -19.80 0.49 6.20
N GLY A 241 -18.58 0.75 5.74
CA GLY A 241 -18.14 2.09 5.32
C GLY A 241 -19.00 2.67 4.21
N ALA A 242 -19.32 1.84 3.21
CA ALA A 242 -20.20 2.24 2.10
C ALA A 242 -21.67 2.39 2.54
N LYS A 243 -22.18 1.48 3.39
CA LYS A 243 -23.57 1.51 3.89
C LYS A 243 -23.88 2.76 4.70
N PHE A 244 -22.96 3.18 5.56
CA PHE A 244 -23.15 4.34 6.45
C PHE A 244 -22.63 5.65 5.85
N ASP A 245 -22.27 5.68 4.57
CA ASP A 245 -21.69 6.83 3.89
C ASP A 245 -20.56 7.51 4.70
N MET A 246 -19.63 6.68 5.16
CA MET A 246 -18.51 7.15 5.99
C MET A 246 -17.75 8.30 5.33
N SER A 247 -17.74 8.36 3.99
CA SER A 247 -17.15 9.47 3.25
C SER A 247 -17.78 10.81 3.59
N TRP A 248 -19.11 10.87 3.69
CA TRP A 248 -19.82 12.10 4.05
C TRP A 248 -19.55 12.48 5.52
N ILE A 249 -19.65 11.50 6.44
CA ILE A 249 -19.46 11.72 7.88
C ILE A 249 -18.05 12.28 8.15
N LEU A 250 -17.01 11.65 7.60
CA LEU A 250 -15.63 12.04 7.85
C LEU A 250 -15.26 13.37 7.18
N ASN A 251 -15.85 13.65 6.02
CA ASN A 251 -15.70 14.95 5.38
C ASN A 251 -16.35 16.07 6.22
N ALA A 252 -17.54 15.83 6.78
CA ALA A 252 -18.21 16.78 7.69
C ALA A 252 -17.39 17.01 8.95
N LEU A 253 -16.65 16.02 9.44
CA LEU A 253 -15.72 16.12 10.57
C LEU A 253 -14.34 16.69 10.18
N LYS A 254 -14.15 17.09 8.91
CA LYS A 254 -12.89 17.65 8.37
C LYS A 254 -11.68 16.72 8.54
N VAL A 255 -11.90 15.40 8.63
CA VAL A 255 -10.83 14.40 8.65
C VAL A 255 -10.11 14.40 7.29
N LYS A 256 -8.80 14.52 7.28
CA LYS A 256 -7.99 14.58 6.05
C LYS A 256 -7.08 13.38 5.85
N ASN A 257 -6.73 12.69 6.92
CA ASN A 257 -5.90 11.49 6.87
C ASN A 257 -6.41 10.38 7.81
N PHE A 258 -5.90 9.19 7.59
CA PHE A 258 -6.15 8.01 8.42
C PHE A 258 -4.83 7.36 8.82
N PHE A 259 -4.75 6.97 10.11
CA PHE A 259 -3.61 6.24 10.66
C PHE A 259 -2.26 6.91 10.43
N CYS A 260 -2.25 8.22 10.14
CA CYS A 260 -1.01 8.97 10.11
C CYS A 260 -0.60 9.31 11.54
N PHE A 261 0.33 8.56 12.04
CA PHE A 261 1.05 8.68 13.31
C PHE A 261 0.44 9.55 14.38
N ASN A 262 -0.34 8.92 15.24
CA ASN A 262 -0.68 9.45 16.54
C ASN A 262 0.00 8.55 17.60
N GLU A 263 1.07 9.06 18.22
CA GLU A 263 1.84 8.34 19.24
C GLU A 263 0.94 7.73 20.32
N LYS A 264 -0.05 8.49 20.80
CA LYS A 264 -1.00 8.02 21.82
C LYS A 264 -1.87 6.87 21.29
N PHE A 265 -2.30 6.96 20.03
CA PHE A 265 -3.09 5.92 19.40
C PHE A 265 -2.28 4.63 19.24
N TYR A 266 -1.04 4.73 18.74
CA TYR A 266 -0.14 3.58 18.63
C TYR A 266 0.24 3.03 20.00
N SER A 267 0.53 3.87 20.99
CA SER A 267 0.79 3.43 22.36
C SER A 267 -0.38 2.66 22.95
N ILE A 268 -1.62 3.14 22.73
CA ILE A 268 -2.83 2.45 23.20
C ILE A 268 -3.01 1.10 22.48
N ILE A 269 -2.88 1.07 21.16
CA ILE A 269 -3.00 -0.19 20.39
C ILE A 269 -1.89 -1.15 20.80
N ASN A 270 -0.66 -0.68 20.88
CA ASN A 270 0.47 -1.52 21.25
C ASN A 270 0.32 -2.11 22.65
N ASN A 271 -0.05 -1.29 23.63
CA ASN A 271 -0.32 -1.80 24.98
C ASN A 271 -1.49 -2.79 24.99
N PHE A 272 -2.59 -2.48 24.28
CA PHE A 272 -3.73 -3.38 24.17
C PHE A 272 -3.34 -4.70 23.49
N CYS A 273 -2.63 -4.68 22.38
CA CYS A 273 -2.20 -5.88 21.68
C CYS A 273 -1.13 -6.67 22.46
N TYR A 274 -0.29 -5.98 23.23
CA TYR A 274 0.69 -6.63 24.10
C TYR A 274 0.01 -7.48 25.19
N TYR A 275 -0.98 -6.91 25.89
CA TYR A 275 -1.69 -7.62 26.94
C TYR A 275 -2.80 -8.55 26.43
N SER A 276 -3.27 -8.35 25.21
CA SER A 276 -4.42 -9.06 24.62
C SER A 276 -4.16 -9.54 23.20
N ASN A 277 -3.00 -10.19 22.98
CA ASN A 277 -2.55 -10.62 21.65
C ASN A 277 -3.57 -11.47 20.88
N LYS A 278 -4.31 -12.36 21.55
CA LYS A 278 -5.38 -13.15 20.93
C LYS A 278 -6.55 -12.29 20.44
N ILE A 279 -6.94 -11.26 21.20
CA ILE A 279 -8.03 -10.36 20.79
C ILE A 279 -7.56 -9.50 19.63
N CYS A 280 -6.33 -9.02 19.69
CA CYS A 280 -5.73 -8.26 18.61
C CYS A 280 -5.66 -9.07 17.30
N SER A 281 -5.19 -10.32 17.38
CA SER A 281 -5.20 -11.25 16.24
C SER A 281 -6.60 -11.47 15.68
N LEU A 282 -7.63 -11.64 16.53
CA LEU A 282 -9.02 -11.76 16.08
C LEU A 282 -9.54 -10.51 15.37
N ILE A 283 -9.14 -9.31 15.83
CA ILE A 283 -9.53 -8.05 15.18
C ILE A 283 -8.88 -7.96 13.80
N VAL A 284 -7.59 -8.26 13.70
CA VAL A 284 -6.90 -8.25 12.41
C VAL A 284 -7.48 -9.28 11.46
N ASN A 285 -7.65 -10.52 11.91
CA ASN A 285 -8.29 -11.56 11.10
C ASN A 285 -9.70 -11.16 10.64
N PHE A 286 -10.46 -10.46 11.48
CA PHE A 286 -11.77 -9.93 11.06
C PHE A 286 -11.64 -8.92 9.93
N ILE A 287 -10.63 -8.04 9.98
CA ILE A 287 -10.40 -7.01 8.95
C ILE A 287 -9.93 -7.65 7.64
N VAL A 288 -8.94 -8.55 7.71
CA VAL A 288 -8.21 -9.04 6.51
C VAL A 288 -8.73 -10.34 5.93
N SER A 289 -9.64 -11.05 6.64
CA SER A 289 -10.18 -12.35 6.22
C SER A 289 -11.67 -12.55 6.54
N ASN A 290 -12.40 -11.51 6.97
CA ASN A 290 -13.78 -11.61 7.48
C ASN A 290 -13.94 -12.61 8.65
N GLY A 291 -12.89 -12.82 9.41
CA GLY A 291 -12.87 -13.74 10.56
C GLY A 291 -12.67 -15.21 10.16
N LYS A 292 -12.32 -15.51 8.91
CA LYS A 292 -11.75 -16.81 8.55
C LYS A 292 -10.35 -16.87 9.15
N ASP A 293 -10.11 -17.88 9.98
CA ASP A 293 -8.78 -18.06 10.56
C ASP A 293 -7.90 -18.84 9.58
N THR A 294 -6.89 -18.19 9.05
CA THR A 294 -5.92 -18.83 8.17
C THR A 294 -4.78 -19.48 8.93
N ASN A 295 -4.61 -19.14 10.22
CA ASN A 295 -3.55 -19.61 11.12
C ASN A 295 -2.12 -19.45 10.56
N ARG A 296 -1.91 -18.55 9.57
CA ARG A 296 -0.62 -18.40 8.87
C ARG A 296 0.24 -17.31 9.47
N ILE A 297 -0.35 -16.30 10.10
CA ILE A 297 0.39 -15.20 10.75
C ILE A 297 0.65 -15.55 12.20
N ASN A 298 1.91 -15.56 12.62
CA ASN A 298 2.30 -15.76 14.00
C ASN A 298 1.77 -14.60 14.88
N PRO A 299 0.90 -14.86 15.89
CA PRO A 299 0.32 -13.80 16.71
C PRO A 299 1.32 -12.94 17.48
N LYS A 300 2.50 -13.50 17.82
CA LYS A 300 3.57 -12.75 18.50
C LYS A 300 4.23 -11.78 17.54
N LYS A 301 4.52 -12.22 16.30
CA LYS A 301 5.08 -11.35 15.24
C LYS A 301 4.08 -10.30 14.78
N LEU A 302 2.78 -10.60 14.81
CA LEU A 302 1.74 -9.63 14.49
C LEU A 302 1.83 -8.38 15.39
N PHE A 303 2.13 -8.55 16.68
CA PHE A 303 2.32 -7.42 17.59
C PHE A 303 3.52 -6.54 17.21
N GLU A 304 4.66 -7.15 16.88
CA GLU A 304 5.84 -6.44 16.41
C GLU A 304 5.54 -5.65 15.13
N ASN A 305 4.70 -6.20 14.26
CA ASN A 305 4.28 -5.57 13.02
C ASN A 305 3.41 -4.32 13.26
N PHE A 306 2.59 -4.29 14.32
CA PHE A 306 1.79 -3.11 14.66
C PHE A 306 2.58 -1.90 15.13
N LEU A 307 3.85 -2.05 15.46
CA LEU A 307 4.73 -0.93 15.73
C LEU A 307 4.94 -0.05 14.48
N TYR A 308 4.77 -0.62 13.29
CA TYR A 308 5.12 0.01 12.00
C TYR A 308 3.98 -0.02 10.97
N ALA A 309 2.90 -0.72 11.23
CA ALA A 309 1.67 -0.75 10.46
C ALA A 309 0.47 -0.42 11.36
N PRO A 310 -0.55 0.30 10.88
CA PRO A 310 -0.72 0.81 9.52
C PRO A 310 0.14 2.06 9.21
N GLY A 311 0.62 2.18 7.97
CA GLY A 311 1.48 3.29 7.52
C GLY A 311 0.75 4.60 7.22
N GLY A 312 -0.58 4.60 7.23
CA GLY A 312 -1.40 5.78 6.96
C GLY A 312 -1.71 6.05 5.49
N THR A 313 -2.69 6.93 5.26
CA THR A 313 -3.07 7.44 3.93
C THR A 313 -4.02 8.64 4.04
N SER A 314 -4.33 9.29 2.91
CA SER A 314 -5.33 10.36 2.87
C SER A 314 -6.76 9.83 3.05
N PHE A 315 -7.62 10.69 3.57
CA PHE A 315 -9.06 10.41 3.60
C PHE A 315 -9.64 10.29 2.18
N LYS A 316 -9.18 11.11 1.22
CA LYS A 316 -9.62 11.05 -0.17
C LYS A 316 -9.34 9.67 -0.78
N ASN A 317 -8.22 9.05 -0.44
CA ASN A 317 -7.90 7.70 -0.90
C ASN A 317 -8.94 6.67 -0.40
N ILE A 318 -9.27 6.69 0.90
CA ILE A 318 -10.32 5.83 1.46
C ILE A 318 -11.68 6.09 0.82
N SER A 319 -12.03 7.38 0.67
CA SER A 319 -13.29 7.77 0.01
C SER A 319 -13.36 7.26 -1.44
N HIS A 320 -12.23 7.27 -2.16
CA HIS A 320 -12.16 6.77 -3.53
C HIS A 320 -12.41 5.26 -3.61
N TRP A 321 -11.82 4.48 -2.69
CA TRP A 321 -12.11 3.05 -2.54
C TRP A 321 -13.59 2.79 -2.25
N LEU A 322 -14.22 3.57 -1.35
CA LEU A 322 -15.63 3.44 -1.04
C LEU A 322 -16.54 3.85 -2.22
N GLN A 323 -16.14 4.85 -3.01
CA GLN A 323 -16.83 5.22 -4.24
C GLN A 323 -16.78 4.09 -5.27
N MET A 324 -15.63 3.46 -5.47
CA MET A 324 -15.46 2.30 -6.35
C MET A 324 -16.42 1.16 -5.94
N TYR A 325 -16.45 0.83 -4.64
CA TYR A 325 -17.35 -0.19 -4.13
C TYR A 325 -18.83 0.17 -4.32
N LYS A 326 -19.21 1.40 -3.94
CA LYS A 326 -20.62 1.85 -3.96
C LYS A 326 -21.16 2.00 -5.39
N ASN A 327 -20.37 2.58 -6.28
CA ASN A 327 -20.79 2.90 -7.64
C ASN A 327 -20.55 1.75 -8.63
N LYS A 328 -19.84 0.68 -8.21
CA LYS A 328 -19.45 -0.45 -9.07
C LYS A 328 -18.74 0.00 -10.35
N ARG A 329 -17.88 1.02 -10.22
CA ARG A 329 -17.14 1.62 -11.32
C ARG A 329 -15.69 1.86 -10.92
N LEU A 330 -14.79 1.50 -11.79
CA LEU A 330 -13.37 1.85 -11.68
C LEU A 330 -13.12 3.15 -12.45
N ALA A 331 -13.30 4.26 -11.76
CA ALA A 331 -13.29 5.61 -12.33
C ALA A 331 -12.42 6.56 -11.52
N MET A 332 -12.11 7.72 -12.04
CA MET A 332 -11.51 8.83 -11.30
C MET A 332 -12.39 9.26 -10.12
N TYR A 333 -11.84 10.04 -9.21
CA TYR A 333 -12.53 10.45 -7.98
C TYR A 333 -13.78 11.27 -8.29
N ASP A 334 -14.94 10.88 -7.73
CA ASP A 334 -16.19 11.62 -7.85
C ASP A 334 -16.25 12.76 -6.84
N TYR A 335 -16.12 13.99 -7.33
CA TYR A 335 -16.25 15.22 -6.53
C TYR A 335 -17.70 15.72 -6.45
N GLY A 336 -18.65 15.01 -7.04
CA GLY A 336 -20.05 15.44 -7.24
C GLY A 336 -20.24 16.32 -8.48
N LYS A 337 -21.43 16.31 -9.05
CA LYS A 337 -21.77 16.88 -10.38
C LYS A 337 -21.15 18.25 -10.64
N LYS A 338 -21.35 19.22 -9.72
CA LYS A 338 -20.87 20.60 -9.91
C LYS A 338 -19.35 20.69 -10.07
N LYS A 339 -18.59 19.92 -9.29
CA LYS A 339 -17.13 19.94 -9.32
C LYS A 339 -16.60 19.04 -10.44
N ASN A 340 -17.27 17.92 -10.73
CA ASN A 340 -16.95 17.05 -11.86
C ASN A 340 -17.02 17.81 -13.20
N ARG A 341 -18.07 18.63 -13.42
CA ARG A 341 -18.17 19.49 -14.63
C ARG A 341 -16.97 20.41 -14.80
N LYS A 342 -16.44 20.93 -13.68
CA LYS A 342 -15.27 21.82 -13.73
C LYS A 342 -13.96 21.08 -14.03
N ILE A 343 -13.81 19.85 -13.50
CA ILE A 343 -12.57 19.08 -13.57
C ILE A 343 -12.55 18.20 -14.82
N TYR A 344 -13.68 17.52 -15.09
CA TYR A 344 -13.79 16.48 -16.11
C TYR A 344 -14.65 16.89 -17.32
N ASN A 345 -15.25 18.09 -17.27
CA ASN A 345 -16.27 18.50 -18.27
C ASN A 345 -17.43 17.51 -18.39
N SER A 346 -17.78 16.81 -17.32
CA SER A 346 -18.82 15.78 -17.24
C SER A 346 -19.49 15.78 -15.87
N ASP A 347 -20.74 15.32 -15.77
CA ASP A 347 -21.43 15.15 -14.49
C ASP A 347 -20.88 13.99 -13.64
N ILE A 348 -20.28 13.02 -14.30
CA ILE A 348 -19.69 11.82 -13.70
C ILE A 348 -18.20 11.74 -14.04
N PRO A 349 -17.37 11.17 -13.15
CA PRO A 349 -15.94 11.01 -13.42
C PRO A 349 -15.72 10.01 -14.57
N PRO A 350 -14.65 10.20 -15.39
CA PRO A 350 -14.27 9.24 -16.42
C PRO A 350 -13.80 7.92 -15.78
N GLU A 351 -14.09 6.82 -16.44
CA GLU A 351 -13.58 5.49 -16.08
C GLU A 351 -12.16 5.28 -16.60
N TYR A 352 -11.41 4.44 -15.90
CA TYR A 352 -10.14 3.95 -16.41
C TYR A 352 -10.43 2.90 -17.50
N ASP A 353 -9.87 3.11 -18.66
CA ASP A 353 -10.06 2.20 -19.80
C ASP A 353 -9.16 0.97 -19.69
N PHE A 354 -9.70 -0.14 -19.20
CA PHE A 354 -8.96 -1.40 -19.14
C PHE A 354 -8.98 -2.18 -20.46
N SER A 355 -9.66 -1.72 -21.51
CA SER A 355 -9.60 -2.36 -22.82
C SER A 355 -8.19 -2.35 -23.43
N VAL A 356 -7.36 -1.38 -23.02
CA VAL A 356 -5.95 -1.29 -23.42
C VAL A 356 -5.14 -2.54 -23.05
N PHE A 357 -5.57 -3.30 -22.03
CA PHE A 357 -4.93 -4.55 -21.63
C PHE A 357 -5.04 -5.70 -22.66
N GLN A 358 -5.88 -5.56 -23.69
CA GLN A 358 -5.91 -6.50 -24.80
C GLN A 358 -4.56 -6.53 -25.57
N ASN A 359 -3.86 -5.41 -25.59
CA ASN A 359 -2.54 -5.25 -26.22
C ASN A 359 -1.37 -5.48 -25.25
N TYR A 360 -1.66 -5.86 -24.00
CA TYR A 360 -0.66 -6.04 -22.95
C TYR A 360 0.36 -7.15 -23.30
N LYS A 361 1.65 -6.82 -23.20
CA LYS A 361 2.76 -7.73 -23.60
C LYS A 361 3.77 -8.01 -22.49
N ILE A 362 3.59 -7.42 -21.30
CA ILE A 362 4.52 -7.61 -20.20
C ILE A 362 4.27 -8.95 -19.51
N LYS A 363 5.33 -9.74 -19.34
CA LYS A 363 5.22 -11.00 -18.60
C LYS A 363 4.77 -10.73 -17.17
N SER A 364 3.68 -11.38 -16.77
CA SER A 364 3.03 -11.09 -15.50
C SER A 364 2.64 -12.34 -14.73
N LEU A 365 2.79 -12.27 -13.41
CA LEU A 365 2.43 -13.30 -12.46
C LEU A 365 1.52 -12.71 -11.38
N MET A 366 0.30 -13.21 -11.26
CA MET A 366 -0.71 -12.66 -10.35
C MET A 366 -1.17 -13.71 -9.35
N TYR A 367 -1.13 -13.35 -8.06
CA TYR A 367 -1.60 -14.20 -6.97
C TYR A 367 -2.91 -13.67 -6.41
N ILE A 368 -3.89 -14.57 -6.29
CA ILE A 368 -5.21 -14.33 -5.68
C ILE A 368 -5.50 -15.42 -4.65
N SER A 369 -6.46 -15.21 -3.77
CA SER A 369 -6.89 -16.23 -2.82
C SER A 369 -8.41 -16.27 -2.65
N ASP A 370 -8.92 -17.47 -2.36
CA ASP A 370 -10.32 -17.72 -1.99
C ASP A 370 -10.70 -17.20 -0.59
N SER A 371 -9.71 -16.89 0.22
CA SER A 371 -9.89 -16.39 1.60
C SER A 371 -9.58 -14.91 1.75
N ASP A 372 -9.22 -14.22 0.66
CA ASP A 372 -8.96 -12.79 0.61
C ASP A 372 -10.27 -12.01 0.33
N PRO A 373 -10.79 -11.21 1.27
CA PRO A 373 -12.05 -10.49 1.10
C PRO A 373 -11.96 -9.25 0.20
N PHE A 374 -10.74 -8.84 -0.21
CA PHE A 374 -10.51 -7.69 -1.07
C PHE A 374 -10.17 -8.07 -2.52
N SER A 375 -9.66 -9.30 -2.73
CA SER A 375 -9.17 -9.81 -4.02
C SER A 375 -9.95 -11.07 -4.41
N ASN A 376 -11.20 -10.92 -4.80
CA ASN A 376 -12.01 -12.04 -5.25
C ASN A 376 -11.95 -12.21 -6.78
N GLU A 377 -12.29 -13.42 -7.22
CA GLU A 377 -12.23 -13.80 -8.64
C GLU A 377 -13.17 -12.99 -9.53
N ASN A 378 -14.35 -12.59 -9.00
CA ASN A 378 -15.32 -11.80 -9.78
C ASN A 378 -14.81 -10.40 -10.07
N ASP A 379 -14.21 -9.73 -9.07
CA ASP A 379 -13.62 -8.41 -9.25
C ASP A 379 -12.37 -8.46 -10.14
N LEU A 380 -11.60 -9.55 -10.05
CA LEU A 380 -10.42 -9.75 -10.88
C LEU A 380 -10.78 -9.94 -12.38
N LYS A 381 -11.97 -10.48 -12.71
CA LYS A 381 -12.42 -10.64 -14.11
C LYS A 381 -12.43 -9.32 -14.87
N HIS A 382 -12.71 -8.18 -14.23
CA HIS A 382 -12.65 -6.88 -14.88
C HIS A 382 -11.30 -6.57 -15.50
N LEU A 383 -10.22 -7.14 -14.97
CA LEU A 383 -8.88 -7.05 -15.53
C LEU A 383 -8.58 -8.28 -16.42
N THR A 384 -8.80 -9.48 -15.91
CA THR A 384 -8.31 -10.70 -16.56
C THR A 384 -9.04 -11.06 -17.85
N ASP A 385 -10.30 -10.60 -18.02
CA ASP A 385 -11.05 -10.77 -19.26
C ASP A 385 -10.52 -9.85 -20.37
N GLN A 386 -9.82 -8.78 -20.01
CA GLN A 386 -9.14 -7.89 -20.95
C GLN A 386 -7.70 -8.29 -21.23
N LEU A 387 -7.08 -9.10 -20.37
CA LEU A 387 -5.67 -9.44 -20.48
C LEU A 387 -5.39 -10.44 -21.61
N ASN A 388 -4.31 -10.20 -22.34
CA ASN A 388 -3.75 -11.19 -23.23
C ASN A 388 -3.12 -12.34 -22.40
N ARG A 389 -3.85 -13.46 -22.31
CA ARG A 389 -3.49 -14.65 -21.52
C ARG A 389 -2.11 -15.24 -21.85
N LYS A 390 -1.56 -14.95 -23.02
CA LYS A 390 -0.21 -15.39 -23.41
C LYS A 390 0.88 -14.80 -22.50
N TYR A 391 0.63 -13.65 -21.90
CA TYR A 391 1.60 -12.91 -21.10
C TYR A 391 1.34 -12.99 -19.60
N VAL A 392 0.18 -13.49 -19.18
CA VAL A 392 -0.26 -13.46 -17.79
C VAL A 392 -0.49 -14.86 -17.23
N THR A 393 0.15 -15.14 -16.11
CA THR A 393 -0.06 -16.35 -15.30
C THR A 393 -0.78 -15.97 -14.02
N ILE A 394 -1.89 -16.66 -13.71
CA ILE A 394 -2.65 -16.45 -12.46
C ILE A 394 -2.44 -17.66 -11.57
N ARG A 395 -2.08 -17.43 -10.32
CA ARG A 395 -1.94 -18.43 -9.25
C ARG A 395 -3.05 -18.23 -8.23
N LYS A 396 -3.87 -19.24 -8.03
CA LYS A 396 -4.92 -19.25 -7.02
C LYS A 396 -4.41 -19.97 -5.79
N MET A 397 -4.27 -19.20 -4.70
CA MET A 397 -3.83 -19.69 -3.40
C MET A 397 -5.05 -20.13 -2.59
N SER A 398 -4.92 -21.20 -1.82
CA SER A 398 -5.95 -21.63 -0.89
C SER A 398 -5.62 -21.20 0.51
N ASN A 399 -6.63 -20.66 1.22
CA ASN A 399 -6.52 -20.29 2.62
C ASN A 399 -5.40 -19.25 2.91
N TYR A 400 -5.26 -18.23 2.03
CA TYR A 400 -4.44 -17.05 2.25
C TYR A 400 -5.35 -15.84 2.48
N ASN A 401 -5.23 -15.14 3.60
CA ASN A 401 -5.86 -13.83 3.77
C ASN A 401 -5.04 -12.74 3.07
N HIS A 402 -5.54 -11.51 3.09
CA HIS A 402 -4.92 -10.41 2.35
C HIS A 402 -3.49 -10.06 2.78
N LEU A 403 -3.13 -10.29 4.05
CA LEU A 403 -1.78 -10.05 4.59
C LEU A 403 -0.88 -11.28 4.57
N ASP A 404 -1.44 -12.50 4.47
CA ASP A 404 -0.65 -13.74 4.46
C ASP A 404 0.36 -13.78 3.31
N PHE A 405 0.08 -13.10 2.21
CA PHE A 405 1.01 -12.99 1.06
C PHE A 405 2.36 -12.38 1.45
N LEU A 406 2.40 -11.57 2.51
CA LEU A 406 3.60 -10.85 2.97
C LEU A 406 4.02 -11.25 4.39
N TRP A 407 3.05 -11.58 5.25
CA TRP A 407 3.27 -11.73 6.69
C TRP A 407 3.28 -13.18 7.16
N SER A 408 3.01 -14.14 6.26
CA SER A 408 3.15 -15.57 6.51
C SER A 408 4.55 -16.06 6.20
N GLU A 409 5.12 -16.88 7.09
CA GLU A 409 6.39 -17.57 6.84
C GLU A 409 6.26 -18.58 5.68
N ASP A 410 5.05 -19.13 5.46
CA ASP A 410 4.75 -20.05 4.36
C ASP A 410 4.92 -19.39 2.99
N ALA A 411 4.70 -18.07 2.88
CA ALA A 411 4.83 -17.33 1.64
C ALA A 411 6.20 -17.51 0.95
N LYS A 412 7.24 -17.74 1.73
CA LYS A 412 8.59 -18.08 1.20
C LYS A 412 8.56 -19.26 0.26
N ASN A 413 7.88 -20.33 0.65
CA ASN A 413 7.85 -21.58 -0.13
C ASN A 413 6.75 -21.58 -1.16
N ASP A 414 5.58 -21.05 -0.81
CA ASP A 414 4.38 -21.13 -1.63
C ASP A 414 4.33 -20.07 -2.73
N ILE A 415 5.02 -18.93 -2.51
CA ILE A 415 4.92 -17.73 -3.37
C ILE A 415 6.30 -17.25 -3.83
N TYR A 416 7.23 -16.96 -2.90
CA TYR A 416 8.46 -16.25 -3.24
C TYR A 416 9.41 -17.05 -4.12
N LYS A 417 9.45 -18.37 -3.95
CA LYS A 417 10.21 -19.27 -4.85
C LYS A 417 9.68 -19.21 -6.28
N ASP A 418 8.36 -19.24 -6.47
CA ASP A 418 7.73 -19.14 -7.80
C ASP A 418 7.98 -17.76 -8.43
N ILE A 419 7.95 -16.68 -7.63
CA ILE A 419 8.31 -15.33 -8.10
C ILE A 419 9.76 -15.31 -8.63
N ILE A 420 10.72 -15.88 -7.89
CA ILE A 420 12.13 -15.91 -8.32
C ILE A 420 12.29 -16.70 -9.60
N LEU A 421 11.70 -17.90 -9.68
CA LEU A 421 11.75 -18.73 -10.86
C LEU A 421 11.12 -18.03 -12.08
N PHE A 422 10.00 -17.33 -11.88
CA PHE A 422 9.36 -16.55 -12.91
C PHE A 422 10.26 -15.42 -13.42
N LEU A 423 10.88 -14.65 -12.52
CA LEU A 423 11.78 -13.55 -12.87
C LEU A 423 13.03 -14.06 -13.60
N GLN A 424 13.68 -15.12 -13.09
CA GLN A 424 14.87 -15.70 -13.70
C GLN A 424 14.59 -16.25 -15.10
N LYS A 425 13.46 -16.96 -15.27
CA LYS A 425 13.05 -17.48 -16.60
C LYS A 425 12.89 -16.38 -17.64
N ASN A 426 12.37 -15.21 -17.24
CA ASN A 426 12.11 -14.10 -18.14
C ASN A 426 13.31 -13.14 -18.29
N ASN A 427 14.40 -13.36 -17.53
CA ASN A 427 15.65 -12.62 -17.70
C ASN A 427 16.57 -13.22 -18.78
N ILE A 428 16.35 -14.49 -19.13
CA ILE A 428 17.16 -15.22 -20.11
C ILE A 428 16.60 -15.02 -21.55
N SER A 429 15.40 -14.48 -21.67
CA SER A 429 14.74 -14.19 -22.96
C SER A 429 14.88 -12.73 -23.38
#